data_d08f9021c6033321db04ae4e370ec63a
#
_entry.id   d08f9021c6033321db04ae4e370ec63a
#
_cell.length_a   1.000
_cell.length_b   1.000
_cell.length_c   1.000
_cell.angle_alpha   90.00
_cell.angle_beta   90.00
_cell.angle_gamma   90.00
#
_symmetry.space_group_name_H-M   'P 1'
#
loop_
_entity.id
_entity.type
_entity.pdbx_description
1 polymer ?
#
loop_
_entity_poly.entity_id
_entity_poly.type
_entity_poly.pdbx_seq_one_letter_code
_entity_poly.pdbx_strand_id
1 'polypeptide(L)'
;YMYIKNEDTICAPATVPGTGAISVIRVSGPEALSIADKVVTCRKGNVSDAAGYTIKFGFIYNDINYCKCDNCTTLSKVNNSVENPGKNESDKHIIDEVLVSVFRAPHSYTGEDSVEISCHASSFIVTSIMDLLYAAGARAAEPGEFTQRAYLNGKMDLAQAEAVADVIASQNAAAHRIAFKQMKGGFSSELKTMRGELLELVS
;
A
#
# COMPACT_ATOMS: atom_id res chain seq x y z
N TYR A 1 -16.83 -6.12 19.67
CA TYR A 1 -15.54 -6.10 18.97
C TYR A 1 -15.78 -6.70 17.61
N MET A 2 -15.83 -5.84 16.59
CA MET A 2 -15.93 -6.23 15.20
C MET A 2 -14.56 -6.84 14.83
N TYR A 3 -14.52 -8.15 14.60
CA TYR A 3 -13.36 -8.81 14.02
C TYR A 3 -13.17 -8.22 12.62
N ILE A 4 -12.24 -7.30 12.45
CA ILE A 4 -11.82 -6.83 11.13
C ILE A 4 -11.01 -7.98 10.55
N LYS A 5 -11.65 -8.78 9.70
CA LYS A 5 -10.95 -9.73 8.86
C LYS A 5 -10.12 -8.93 7.86
N ASN A 6 -8.81 -9.03 7.95
CA ASN A 6 -7.85 -8.49 6.95
C ASN A 6 -7.91 -9.32 5.65
N GLU A 7 -9.11 -9.61 5.14
CA GLU A 7 -9.30 -10.41 3.92
C GLU A 7 -9.35 -9.53 2.66
N ASP A 8 -9.43 -8.21 2.82
CA ASP A 8 -9.49 -7.25 1.73
C ASP A 8 -8.15 -6.56 1.50
N THR A 9 -7.96 -6.11 0.26
CA THR A 9 -6.80 -5.30 -0.12
C THR A 9 -7.18 -3.83 -0.12
N ILE A 10 -6.39 -3.03 0.58
CA ILE A 10 -6.59 -1.59 0.73
C ILE A 10 -5.58 -0.78 -0.05
N CYS A 11 -5.96 0.42 -0.49
CA CYS A 11 -5.05 1.36 -1.11
C CYS A 11 -5.34 2.80 -0.68
N ALA A 12 -4.28 3.60 -0.61
CA ALA A 12 -4.38 5.05 -0.42
C ALA A 12 -3.12 5.77 -0.91
N PRO A 13 -3.21 7.06 -1.26
CA PRO A 13 -2.02 7.91 -1.36
C PRO A 13 -1.28 7.97 -0.03
N ALA A 14 0.01 7.70 -0.05
CA ALA A 14 0.90 7.74 1.12
C ALA A 14 1.63 9.08 1.25
N THR A 15 1.51 9.94 0.26
CA THR A 15 2.06 11.31 0.23
C THR A 15 0.94 12.34 0.44
N VAL A 16 1.30 13.48 1.02
CA VAL A 16 0.36 14.59 1.23
C VAL A 16 -0.16 15.09 -0.13
N PRO A 17 -1.47 15.34 -0.26
CA PRO A 17 -2.03 15.93 -1.48
C PRO A 17 -1.41 17.29 -1.78
N GLY A 18 -1.09 17.53 -3.05
CA GLY A 18 -0.53 18.82 -3.49
C GLY A 18 0.32 18.67 -4.75
N THR A 19 0.81 19.79 -5.25
CA THR A 19 1.74 19.83 -6.38
C THR A 19 3.14 19.46 -5.92
N GLY A 20 3.68 18.40 -6.48
CA GLY A 20 5.04 17.92 -6.19
C GLY A 20 5.60 17.16 -7.39
N ALA A 21 6.83 16.68 -7.28
CA ALA A 21 7.44 15.88 -8.34
C ALA A 21 6.91 14.43 -8.33
N ILE A 22 6.80 13.84 -7.14
CA ILE A 22 6.48 12.42 -6.96
C ILE A 22 5.38 12.27 -5.91
N SER A 23 4.43 11.40 -6.20
CA SER A 23 3.44 10.87 -5.26
C SER A 23 3.61 9.37 -5.15
N VAL A 24 3.31 8.82 -3.96
CA VAL A 24 3.36 7.39 -3.69
C VAL A 24 1.96 6.93 -3.30
N ILE A 25 1.50 5.87 -3.94
CA ILE A 25 0.24 5.18 -3.62
C ILE A 25 0.62 3.82 -3.04
N ARG A 26 0.13 3.53 -1.84
CA ARG A 26 0.36 2.23 -1.19
C ARG A 26 -0.85 1.33 -1.36
N VAL A 27 -0.58 0.06 -1.68
CA VAL A 27 -1.56 -1.02 -1.73
C VAL A 27 -1.09 -2.11 -0.77
N SER A 28 -1.95 -2.64 0.09
CA SER A 28 -1.61 -3.68 1.08
C SER A 28 -2.76 -4.66 1.25
N GLY A 29 -2.45 -5.93 1.35
CA GLY A 29 -3.41 -7.00 1.55
C GLY A 29 -3.12 -8.24 0.71
N PRO A 30 -3.97 -9.28 0.80
CA PRO A 30 -3.73 -10.57 0.18
C PRO A 30 -3.64 -10.50 -1.36
N GLU A 31 -4.35 -9.57 -1.99
CA GLU A 31 -4.36 -9.40 -3.45
C GLU A 31 -3.52 -8.20 -3.95
N ALA A 32 -2.69 -7.60 -3.09
CA ALA A 32 -1.95 -6.38 -3.44
C ALA A 32 -1.11 -6.54 -4.72
N LEU A 33 -0.46 -7.68 -4.89
CA LEU A 33 0.40 -7.95 -6.04
C LEU A 33 -0.41 -8.25 -7.30
N SER A 34 -1.48 -9.05 -7.18
CA SER A 34 -2.36 -9.37 -8.31
C SER A 34 -3.13 -8.15 -8.81
N ILE A 35 -3.55 -7.26 -7.90
CA ILE A 35 -4.18 -5.98 -8.25
C ILE A 35 -3.16 -5.06 -8.94
N ALA A 36 -1.92 -4.99 -8.43
CA ALA A 36 -0.88 -4.21 -9.08
C ALA A 36 -0.58 -4.71 -10.50
N ASP A 37 -0.57 -6.02 -10.75
CA ASP A 37 -0.39 -6.60 -12.08
C ASP A 37 -1.53 -6.25 -13.06
N LYS A 38 -2.75 -6.05 -12.55
CA LYS A 38 -3.88 -5.62 -13.39
C LYS A 38 -3.77 -4.15 -13.82
N VAL A 39 -3.12 -3.32 -13.00
CA VAL A 39 -3.06 -1.86 -13.18
C VAL A 39 -1.75 -1.42 -13.85
N VAL A 40 -0.64 -2.10 -13.53
CA VAL A 40 0.70 -1.73 -14.01
C VAL A 40 1.20 -2.73 -15.04
N THR A 41 1.55 -2.25 -16.21
CA THR A 41 2.26 -3.05 -17.23
C THR A 41 3.76 -2.88 -17.04
N CYS A 42 4.41 -3.86 -16.42
CA CYS A 42 5.86 -3.82 -16.22
C CYS A 42 6.62 -4.04 -17.52
N ARG A 43 7.77 -3.36 -17.67
CA ARG A 43 8.66 -3.54 -18.82
C ARG A 43 9.27 -4.95 -18.89
N LYS A 44 9.46 -5.63 -17.73
CA LYS A 44 9.97 -7.00 -17.64
C LYS A 44 9.25 -7.77 -16.54
N GLY A 45 8.59 -8.88 -16.88
CA GLY A 45 7.86 -9.74 -15.96
C GLY A 45 6.71 -9.01 -15.25
N ASN A 46 6.10 -9.65 -14.28
CA ASN A 46 4.99 -9.12 -13.51
C ASN A 46 5.44 -8.62 -12.12
N VAL A 47 4.60 -7.84 -11.45
CA VAL A 47 4.83 -7.43 -10.05
C VAL A 47 4.76 -8.66 -9.13
N SER A 48 3.83 -9.57 -9.40
CA SER A 48 3.62 -10.80 -8.64
C SER A 48 4.81 -11.77 -8.69
N ASP A 49 5.64 -11.73 -9.75
CA ASP A 49 6.83 -12.56 -9.86
C ASP A 49 8.05 -11.96 -9.16
N ALA A 50 7.94 -10.71 -8.70
CA ALA A 50 9.06 -10.01 -8.10
C ALA A 50 9.36 -10.48 -6.68
N ALA A 51 10.63 -10.57 -6.34
CA ALA A 51 11.08 -10.76 -4.98
C ALA A 51 10.77 -9.52 -4.12
N GLY A 52 10.64 -9.70 -2.80
CA GLY A 52 10.54 -8.57 -1.87
C GLY A 52 11.75 -7.65 -1.96
N TYR A 53 11.53 -6.36 -1.68
CA TYR A 53 12.54 -5.30 -1.77
C TYR A 53 13.11 -5.08 -3.17
N THR A 54 12.31 -5.32 -4.19
CA THR A 54 12.65 -5.02 -5.59
C THR A 54 11.83 -3.86 -6.12
N ILE A 55 12.37 -3.16 -7.12
CA ILE A 55 11.69 -2.09 -7.82
C ILE A 55 11.49 -2.52 -9.27
N LYS A 56 10.26 -2.36 -9.77
CA LYS A 56 9.89 -2.58 -11.16
C LYS A 56 9.57 -1.25 -11.82
N PHE A 57 9.98 -1.08 -13.08
CA PHE A 57 9.56 0.03 -13.92
C PHE A 57 8.40 -0.43 -14.80
N GLY A 58 7.36 0.39 -14.88
CA GLY A 58 6.18 0.08 -15.66
C GLY A 58 5.41 1.31 -16.11
N PHE A 59 4.30 1.05 -16.79
CA PHE A 59 3.37 2.05 -17.33
C PHE A 59 1.98 1.76 -16.83
N ILE A 60 1.18 2.82 -16.64
CA ILE A 60 -0.23 2.73 -16.32
C ILE A 60 -1.02 3.32 -17.51
N TYR A 61 -2.04 2.60 -17.95
CA TYR A 61 -2.90 2.99 -19.07
C TYR A 61 -4.30 3.31 -18.56
N ASN A 62 -5.05 4.09 -19.31
CA ASN A 62 -6.43 4.50 -18.98
C ASN A 62 -7.48 3.37 -19.09
N ASP A 63 -7.09 2.15 -19.47
CA ASP A 63 -7.99 1.00 -19.58
C ASP A 63 -7.41 -0.21 -18.85
N ILE A 64 -8.15 -0.72 -17.86
CA ILE A 64 -7.80 -1.95 -17.10
C ILE A 64 -7.73 -3.19 -17.99
N ASN A 65 -8.44 -3.20 -19.10
CA ASN A 65 -8.47 -4.33 -20.02
C ASN A 65 -7.18 -4.48 -20.84
N TYR A 66 -6.19 -3.63 -20.62
CA TYR A 66 -4.92 -3.65 -21.34
C TYR A 66 -3.80 -4.33 -20.56
N CYS A 67 -4.07 -5.45 -19.91
CA CYS A 67 -3.00 -6.31 -19.41
C CYS A 67 -2.52 -7.23 -20.56
N LYS A 68 -1.28 -7.05 -21.01
CA LYS A 68 -0.59 -7.96 -21.96
C LYS A 68 -0.07 -9.24 -21.32
N CYS A 69 -0.58 -9.65 -20.18
CA CYS A 69 -0.22 -10.94 -19.63
C CYS A 69 -1.08 -12.02 -20.27
N ASP A 70 -0.45 -13.02 -20.90
CA ASP A 70 -1.10 -14.16 -21.54
C ASP A 70 -2.05 -14.95 -20.62
N ASN A 71 -2.06 -14.66 -19.31
CA ASN A 71 -2.90 -15.27 -18.30
C ASN A 71 -4.15 -14.45 -17.93
N CYS A 72 -4.35 -13.24 -18.44
CA CYS A 72 -5.55 -12.40 -18.17
C CYS A 72 -6.75 -12.69 -19.06
N THR A 73 -6.76 -13.79 -19.80
CA THR A 73 -7.87 -14.18 -20.69
C THR A 73 -9.19 -14.51 -19.98
N THR A 74 -9.23 -14.46 -18.64
CA THR A 74 -10.44 -14.85 -17.89
C THR A 74 -11.38 -13.71 -17.53
N LEU A 75 -10.97 -12.44 -17.59
CA LEU A 75 -11.84 -11.31 -17.23
C LEU A 75 -12.53 -10.64 -18.43
N SER A 76 -12.06 -10.89 -19.66
CA SER A 76 -12.67 -10.36 -20.90
C SER A 76 -13.95 -11.08 -21.35
N LYS A 77 -14.42 -12.10 -20.61
CA LYS A 77 -15.62 -12.88 -21.02
C LYS A 77 -16.92 -12.56 -20.27
N VAL A 78 -16.93 -11.61 -19.32
CA VAL A 78 -18.14 -11.39 -18.50
C VAL A 78 -19.03 -10.25 -19.00
N ASN A 79 -18.55 -9.36 -19.90
CA ASN A 79 -19.38 -8.24 -20.41
C ASN A 79 -19.39 -8.11 -21.94
N ASN A 80 -19.56 -9.23 -22.65
CA ASN A 80 -19.93 -9.19 -24.07
C ASN A 80 -21.43 -9.04 -24.24
N SER A 81 -21.95 -7.82 -24.14
CA SER A 81 -23.25 -7.45 -24.71
C SER A 81 -23.41 -5.95 -24.96
N VAL A 82 -22.35 -5.23 -25.30
CA VAL A 82 -22.44 -4.00 -26.09
C VAL A 82 -21.18 -3.93 -26.97
N GLU A 83 -21.27 -4.45 -28.15
CA GLU A 83 -20.34 -4.15 -29.26
C GLU A 83 -20.44 -2.65 -29.57
N ASN A 84 -19.47 -1.86 -29.12
CA ASN A 84 -19.22 -0.54 -29.67
C ASN A 84 -18.19 -0.70 -30.81
N PRO A 85 -18.61 -0.73 -32.10
CA PRO A 85 -17.69 -0.84 -33.21
C PRO A 85 -17.06 0.53 -33.51
N GLY A 86 -16.00 0.88 -32.75
CA GLY A 86 -15.35 2.18 -32.96
C GLY A 86 -14.17 2.53 -32.08
N LYS A 87 -13.77 1.67 -31.16
CA LYS A 87 -12.54 1.92 -30.40
C LYS A 87 -11.34 1.42 -31.22
N ASN A 88 -10.72 2.34 -31.93
CA ASN A 88 -9.45 2.12 -32.60
C ASN A 88 -8.36 1.84 -31.53
N GLU A 89 -7.39 0.98 -31.85
CA GLU A 89 -6.18 0.71 -31.05
C GLU A 89 -5.37 1.97 -30.71
N SER A 90 -5.68 3.11 -31.35
CA SER A 90 -5.07 4.42 -31.15
C SER A 90 -5.51 5.17 -29.88
N ASP A 91 -6.54 4.73 -29.15
CA ASP A 91 -7.07 5.44 -27.99
C ASP A 91 -6.47 5.01 -26.65
N LYS A 92 -5.40 4.22 -26.69
CA LYS A 92 -4.68 3.77 -25.49
C LYS A 92 -3.71 4.85 -25.04
N HIS A 93 -4.15 5.69 -24.10
CA HIS A 93 -3.30 6.71 -23.53
C HIS A 93 -2.58 6.19 -22.28
N ILE A 94 -1.26 6.38 -22.24
CA ILE A 94 -0.46 6.20 -21.02
C ILE A 94 -0.87 7.30 -20.05
N ILE A 95 -1.29 6.92 -18.84
CA ILE A 95 -1.56 7.84 -17.75
C ILE A 95 -0.24 8.32 -17.17
N ASP A 96 0.67 7.37 -16.86
CA ASP A 96 1.96 7.72 -16.29
C ASP A 96 2.99 6.57 -16.44
N GLU A 97 4.27 6.95 -16.30
CA GLU A 97 5.39 6.04 -16.07
C GLU A 97 5.63 5.91 -14.58
N VAL A 98 5.69 4.68 -14.06
CA VAL A 98 5.73 4.44 -12.62
C VAL A 98 6.86 3.52 -12.20
N LEU A 99 7.30 3.70 -10.94
CA LEU A 99 8.12 2.73 -10.22
C LEU A 99 7.27 1.99 -9.20
N VAL A 100 7.33 0.68 -9.20
CA VAL A 100 6.60 -0.17 -8.26
C VAL A 100 7.59 -0.86 -7.33
N SER A 101 7.57 -0.47 -6.07
CA SER A 101 8.34 -1.11 -5.00
C SER A 101 7.52 -2.27 -4.44
N VAL A 102 8.12 -3.46 -4.36
CA VAL A 102 7.47 -4.70 -3.94
C VAL A 102 7.94 -5.10 -2.56
N PHE A 103 6.99 -5.38 -1.66
CA PHE A 103 7.23 -5.87 -0.32
C PHE A 103 6.43 -7.14 -0.09
N ARG A 104 7.10 -8.21 0.33
CA ARG A 104 6.49 -9.50 0.62
C ARG A 104 6.25 -9.67 2.12
N ALA A 105 5.13 -10.28 2.46
CA ALA A 105 4.85 -10.70 3.82
C ALA A 105 5.96 -11.65 4.34
N PRO A 106 6.37 -11.55 5.61
CA PRO A 106 5.98 -10.57 6.63
C PRO A 106 6.83 -9.28 6.57
N HIS A 107 7.68 -9.10 5.57
CA HIS A 107 8.68 -8.03 5.46
C HIS A 107 8.12 -6.79 4.75
N SER A 108 7.00 -6.26 5.24
CA SER A 108 6.37 -5.01 4.83
C SER A 108 6.01 -4.17 6.04
N TYR A 109 5.47 -2.96 5.83
CA TYR A 109 4.99 -2.11 6.91
C TYR A 109 3.82 -2.75 7.67
N THR A 110 2.83 -3.26 6.95
CA THR A 110 1.63 -3.90 7.53
C THR A 110 1.85 -5.36 7.93
N GLY A 111 2.95 -6.00 7.50
CA GLY A 111 3.15 -7.44 7.61
C GLY A 111 2.45 -8.27 6.53
N GLU A 112 1.71 -7.62 5.62
CA GLU A 112 1.04 -8.24 4.48
C GLU A 112 1.87 -8.07 3.20
N ASP A 113 1.49 -8.73 2.10
CA ASP A 113 2.01 -8.36 0.78
C ASP A 113 1.61 -6.93 0.47
N SER A 114 2.56 -6.12 0.00
CA SER A 114 2.34 -4.71 -0.23
C SER A 114 3.14 -4.20 -1.43
N VAL A 115 2.59 -3.23 -2.13
CA VAL A 115 3.28 -2.49 -3.18
C VAL A 115 3.16 -0.99 -2.96
N GLU A 116 4.18 -0.26 -3.36
CA GLU A 116 4.17 1.19 -3.42
C GLU A 116 4.41 1.63 -4.86
N ILE A 117 3.41 2.32 -5.43
CA ILE A 117 3.44 2.84 -6.79
C ILE A 117 3.86 4.30 -6.71
N SER A 118 5.06 4.61 -7.18
CA SER A 118 5.58 5.97 -7.30
C SER A 118 5.24 6.52 -8.68
N CYS A 119 4.46 7.59 -8.73
CA CYS A 119 3.98 8.27 -9.93
C CYS A 119 4.28 9.77 -9.87
N HIS A 120 4.05 10.53 -10.94
CA HIS A 120 4.10 11.98 -10.88
C HIS A 120 2.97 12.54 -9.99
N ALA A 121 3.28 13.56 -9.17
CA ALA A 121 2.36 14.15 -8.21
C ALA A 121 1.39 15.13 -8.89
N SER A 122 0.57 14.62 -9.81
CA SER A 122 -0.56 15.31 -10.41
C SER A 122 -1.86 14.76 -9.80
N SER A 123 -2.78 15.64 -9.40
CA SER A 123 -4.09 15.21 -8.89
C SER A 123 -4.83 14.33 -9.89
N PHE A 124 -4.73 14.64 -11.18
CA PHE A 124 -5.31 13.83 -12.25
C PHE A 124 -4.70 12.41 -12.27
N ILE A 125 -3.37 12.30 -12.23
CA ILE A 125 -2.66 11.01 -12.28
C ILE A 125 -3.01 10.18 -11.04
N VAL A 126 -2.90 10.77 -9.85
CA VAL A 126 -3.19 10.08 -8.58
C VAL A 126 -4.64 9.58 -8.55
N THR A 127 -5.62 10.43 -8.92
CA THR A 127 -7.03 10.03 -8.96
C THR A 127 -7.25 8.92 -9.98
N SER A 128 -6.69 9.03 -11.19
CA SER A 128 -6.84 8.00 -12.22
C SER A 128 -6.26 6.65 -11.77
N ILE A 129 -5.10 6.64 -11.12
CA ILE A 129 -4.50 5.40 -10.59
C ILE A 129 -5.36 4.82 -9.47
N MET A 130 -5.89 5.66 -8.56
CA MET A 130 -6.79 5.19 -7.50
C MET A 130 -8.06 4.56 -8.06
N ASP A 131 -8.68 5.17 -9.07
CA ASP A 131 -9.87 4.63 -9.74
C ASP A 131 -9.59 3.26 -10.39
N LEU A 132 -8.43 3.11 -11.02
CA LEU A 132 -7.99 1.82 -11.58
C LEU A 132 -7.78 0.76 -10.49
N LEU A 133 -7.18 1.12 -9.36
CA LEU A 133 -6.99 0.21 -8.22
C LEU A 133 -8.33 -0.23 -7.63
N TYR A 134 -9.31 0.69 -7.50
CA TYR A 134 -10.65 0.35 -7.04
C TYR A 134 -11.37 -0.58 -8.01
N ALA A 135 -11.30 -0.29 -9.30
CA ALA A 135 -11.88 -1.16 -10.33
C ALA A 135 -11.19 -2.53 -10.41
N ALA A 136 -9.90 -2.62 -10.03
CA ALA A 136 -9.15 -3.88 -9.95
C ALA A 136 -9.48 -4.72 -8.71
N GLY A 137 -10.20 -4.14 -7.72
CA GLY A 137 -10.67 -4.84 -6.52
C GLY A 137 -10.08 -4.35 -5.20
N ALA A 138 -9.28 -3.29 -5.19
CA ALA A 138 -8.84 -2.68 -3.96
C ALA A 138 -9.95 -1.80 -3.34
N ARG A 139 -9.92 -1.63 -2.03
CA ARG A 139 -10.77 -0.69 -1.29
C ARG A 139 -9.95 0.51 -0.82
N ALA A 140 -10.59 1.66 -0.68
CA ALA A 140 -9.96 2.80 -0.02
C ALA A 140 -9.61 2.46 1.44
N ALA A 141 -8.39 2.78 1.86
CA ALA A 141 -7.99 2.63 3.25
C ALA A 141 -8.64 3.70 4.13
N GLU A 142 -9.07 3.30 5.31
CA GLU A 142 -9.50 4.21 6.36
C GLU A 142 -8.30 4.97 6.97
N PRO A 143 -8.50 6.16 7.56
CA PRO A 143 -7.44 6.87 8.24
C PRO A 143 -6.77 6.01 9.32
N GLY A 144 -5.45 5.82 9.22
CA GLY A 144 -4.68 5.00 10.16
C GLY A 144 -4.73 3.49 9.93
N GLU A 145 -5.49 3.00 8.93
CA GLU A 145 -5.71 1.56 8.73
C GLU A 145 -4.43 0.78 8.44
N PHE A 146 -3.47 1.31 7.71
CA PHE A 146 -2.18 0.63 7.51
C PHE A 146 -1.45 0.39 8.84
N THR A 147 -1.46 1.37 9.75
CA THR A 147 -0.85 1.23 11.08
C THR A 147 -1.65 0.25 11.95
N GLN A 148 -2.97 0.27 11.85
CA GLN A 148 -3.84 -0.68 12.55
C GLN A 148 -3.54 -2.12 12.09
N ARG A 149 -3.39 -2.38 10.78
CA ARG A 149 -3.01 -3.69 10.24
C ARG A 149 -1.62 -4.12 10.71
N ALA A 150 -0.67 -3.19 10.74
CA ALA A 150 0.66 -3.46 11.28
C ALA A 150 0.61 -3.89 12.75
N TYR A 151 -0.21 -3.24 13.58
CA TYR A 151 -0.45 -3.63 14.97
C TYR A 151 -1.11 -5.02 15.06
N LEU A 152 -2.18 -5.27 14.32
CA LEU A 152 -2.88 -6.56 14.32
C LEU A 152 -2.00 -7.72 13.85
N ASN A 153 -1.10 -7.46 12.92
CA ASN A 153 -0.13 -8.43 12.41
C ASN A 153 1.14 -8.55 13.28
N GLY A 154 1.15 -7.91 14.46
CA GLY A 154 2.25 -8.02 15.43
C GLY A 154 3.55 -7.33 15.00
N LYS A 155 3.50 -6.40 14.03
CA LYS A 155 4.68 -5.63 13.59
C LYS A 155 5.08 -4.56 14.61
N MET A 156 4.14 -4.10 15.40
CA MET A 156 4.31 -3.11 16.44
C MET A 156 3.31 -3.33 17.58
N ASP A 157 3.59 -2.82 18.75
CA ASP A 157 2.63 -2.78 19.85
C ASP A 157 1.75 -1.51 19.79
N LEU A 158 0.75 -1.42 20.66
CA LEU A 158 -0.20 -0.30 20.66
C LEU A 158 0.50 1.04 20.90
N ALA A 159 1.45 1.09 21.86
CA ALA A 159 2.18 2.33 22.16
C ALA A 159 3.03 2.79 20.96
N GLN A 160 3.60 1.85 20.21
CA GLN A 160 4.33 2.15 18.97
C GLN A 160 3.40 2.64 17.87
N ALA A 161 2.20 2.04 17.73
CA ALA A 161 1.21 2.45 16.75
C ALA A 161 0.70 3.88 17.00
N GLU A 162 0.45 4.24 18.25
CA GLU A 162 0.08 5.60 18.66
C GLU A 162 1.22 6.59 18.38
N ALA A 163 2.47 6.21 18.67
CA ALA A 163 3.64 7.06 18.45
C ALA A 163 3.91 7.36 16.96
N VAL A 164 3.40 6.57 16.01
CA VAL A 164 3.51 6.88 14.56
C VAL A 164 2.83 8.21 14.23
N ALA A 165 1.63 8.45 14.77
CA ALA A 165 0.91 9.71 14.57
C ALA A 165 1.67 10.89 15.20
N ASP A 166 2.25 10.70 16.38
CA ASP A 166 3.04 11.72 17.07
C ASP A 166 4.33 12.08 16.32
N VAL A 167 5.00 11.10 15.71
CA VAL A 167 6.18 11.34 14.85
C VAL A 167 5.79 12.21 13.65
N ILE A 168 4.67 11.90 12.99
CA ILE A 168 4.18 12.65 11.82
C ILE A 168 3.77 14.07 12.21
N ALA A 169 3.12 14.25 13.37
CA ALA A 169 2.66 15.54 13.87
C ALA A 169 3.75 16.39 14.53
N SER A 170 4.95 15.85 14.76
CA SER A 170 6.03 16.53 15.49
C SER A 170 6.55 17.76 14.73
N GLN A 171 6.54 18.93 15.40
CA GLN A 171 6.95 20.21 14.81
C GLN A 171 8.34 20.70 15.27
N ASN A 172 8.97 20.00 16.22
CA ASN A 172 10.27 20.38 16.75
C ASN A 172 11.11 19.15 17.14
N ALA A 173 12.42 19.35 17.25
CA ALA A 173 13.38 18.28 17.50
C ALA A 173 13.15 17.55 18.84
N ALA A 174 12.61 18.21 19.86
CA ALA A 174 12.35 17.60 21.16
C ALA A 174 11.15 16.66 21.09
N ALA A 175 10.03 17.12 20.53
CA ALA A 175 8.81 16.31 20.31
C ALA A 175 9.13 15.11 19.40
N HIS A 176 9.84 15.34 18.29
CA HIS A 176 10.26 14.27 17.39
C HIS A 176 11.09 13.19 18.09
N ARG A 177 12.06 13.57 18.94
CA ARG A 177 12.91 12.62 19.66
C ARG A 177 12.12 11.75 20.63
N ILE A 178 11.15 12.32 21.32
CA ILE A 178 10.28 11.60 22.26
C ILE A 178 9.41 10.60 21.49
N ALA A 179 8.68 11.07 20.48
CA ALA A 179 7.81 10.23 19.65
C ALA A 179 8.59 9.12 18.95
N PHE A 180 9.78 9.42 18.42
CA PHE A 180 10.63 8.43 17.76
C PHE A 180 11.16 7.37 18.74
N LYS A 181 11.56 7.75 19.98
CA LYS A 181 11.94 6.79 21.03
C LYS A 181 10.78 5.86 21.37
N GLN A 182 9.57 6.38 21.48
CA GLN A 182 8.37 5.62 21.76
C GLN A 182 8.02 4.67 20.59
N MET A 183 8.06 5.15 19.35
CA MET A 183 7.86 4.34 18.15
C MET A 183 8.88 3.18 18.06
N LYS A 184 10.10 3.35 18.55
CA LYS A 184 11.13 2.30 18.64
C LYS A 184 10.93 1.33 19.81
N GLY A 185 9.83 1.44 20.55
CA GLY A 185 9.50 0.53 21.68
C GLY A 185 10.20 0.86 22.99
N GLY A 186 10.73 2.08 23.14
CA GLY A 186 11.42 2.49 24.36
C GLY A 186 10.54 2.39 25.60
N PHE A 187 9.27 2.82 25.51
CA PHE A 187 8.31 2.74 26.60
C PHE A 187 7.94 1.29 26.95
N SER A 188 7.71 0.46 25.93
CA SER A 188 7.35 -0.96 26.14
C SER A 188 8.48 -1.76 26.78
N SER A 189 9.74 -1.44 26.50
CA SER A 189 10.90 -2.08 27.14
C SER A 189 11.02 -1.68 28.60
N GLU A 190 10.80 -0.41 28.94
CA GLU A 190 10.82 0.09 30.32
C GLU A 190 9.71 -0.56 31.16
N LEU A 191 8.47 -0.67 30.63
CA LEU A 191 7.37 -1.37 31.29
C LEU A 191 7.65 -2.85 31.53
N LYS A 192 8.28 -3.55 30.58
CA LYS A 192 8.67 -4.96 30.77
C LYS A 192 9.67 -5.13 31.89
N THR A 193 10.65 -4.23 32.01
CA THR A 193 11.64 -4.23 33.08
C THR A 193 10.97 -4.01 34.44
N MET A 194 10.14 -2.97 34.58
CA MET A 194 9.39 -2.68 35.79
C MET A 194 8.46 -3.84 36.21
N ARG A 195 7.80 -4.47 35.25
CA ARG A 195 6.97 -5.66 35.50
C ARG A 195 7.82 -6.83 36.05
N GLY A 196 9.00 -7.05 35.47
CA GLY A 196 9.95 -8.07 35.93
C GLY A 196 10.34 -7.85 37.39
N GLU A 197 10.76 -6.63 37.73
CA GLU A 197 11.12 -6.22 39.08
C GLU A 197 9.96 -6.39 40.06
N LEU A 198 8.73 -6.04 39.68
CA LEU A 198 7.55 -6.25 40.53
C LEU A 198 7.24 -7.73 40.75
N LEU A 199 7.41 -8.58 39.76
CA LEU A 199 7.18 -10.02 39.89
C LEU A 199 8.22 -10.68 40.79
N GLU A 200 9.48 -10.21 40.77
CA GLU A 200 10.52 -10.67 41.70
C GLU A 200 10.26 -10.26 43.16
N LEU A 201 9.57 -9.12 43.40
CA LEU A 201 9.19 -8.67 44.73
C LEU A 201 8.02 -9.45 45.35
N VAL A 202 7.21 -10.12 44.50
CA VAL A 202 5.98 -10.85 44.91
C VAL A 202 6.21 -12.36 44.97
N SER A 203 7.32 -12.85 44.46
CA SER A 203 7.73 -14.27 44.51
C SER A 203 8.57 -14.58 45.76
#